data_7f2bc2aa3476d54a3c5bd06602d56547
#
_entry.id   7f2bc2aa3476d54a3c5bd06602d56547
#
_cell.length_a   1.000
_cell.length_b   1.000
_cell.length_c   1.000
_cell.angle_alpha   90.00
_cell.angle_beta   90.00
_cell.angle_gamma   90.00
#
_symmetry.space_group_name_H-M   'P 1'
#
loop_
_entity.id
_entity.type
_entity.pdbx_description
1 polymer ?
#
loop_
_entity_poly.entity_id
_entity_poly.type
_entity_poly.pdbx_seq_one_letter_code
_entity_poly.pdbx_strand_id
1 'polypeptide(L)'
;MNTRGSAQTVMNTIPTTFNEALPSYTVIGGRERLGASGLSAVLLNRGRRFARRSIFHDMKKAGFDIVVSVEPPPAQYDIDELSAQFPFVRFVLLKTHLSLGEQINLAMSEVDTPLLFVLWNNMRLVSGGGAYRMAERLSSHEQDPDGQDGAFRRLCTVPLMQSARFETLPTLRVPVLPRKKEYTRGLSPSQEGSRSLYPVDGVGIYDRRRFIQIGGFDGALKSAYWQLMDFGFRAHLWGEEISATQMMKVSYETDPPPEDTSVGGDYRRFYLKNIAPIFRKDSAHLPLRRFPSFLLQSREGLFDACKNFSEGRRWVHANRFRWRCDPRTIASLWLPGSAEDGFSAPGQETSA
;
A
#
# COMPACT_ATOMS: atom_id res chain seq x y z
N MET A 1 18.32 44.86 5.03
CA MET A 1 17.83 44.37 3.73
C MET A 1 17.44 42.93 3.89
N ASN A 2 16.13 42.68 4.03
CA ASN A 2 15.56 41.37 4.26
C ASN A 2 15.28 40.72 2.91
N THR A 3 15.98 39.63 2.58
CA THR A 3 15.58 38.71 1.49
C THR A 3 14.87 37.52 2.11
N ARG A 4 13.54 37.63 2.19
CA ARG A 4 12.66 36.46 2.41
C ARG A 4 12.72 35.59 1.14
N GLY A 5 13.43 34.49 1.23
CA GLY A 5 13.30 33.40 0.26
C GLY A 5 11.92 32.75 0.42
N SER A 6 11.05 32.95 -0.55
CA SER A 6 9.76 32.28 -0.65
C SER A 6 10.02 30.82 -0.92
N ALA A 7 9.86 29.97 0.10
CA ALA A 7 9.70 28.54 -0.10
C ALA A 7 8.39 28.34 -0.88
N GLN A 8 8.48 28.01 -2.16
CA GLN A 8 7.36 27.49 -2.92
C GLN A 8 6.95 26.15 -2.30
N THR A 9 5.94 26.21 -1.45
CA THR A 9 5.23 25.00 -0.98
C THR A 9 4.47 24.45 -2.17
N VAL A 10 5.03 23.46 -2.85
CA VAL A 10 4.27 22.68 -3.82
C VAL A 10 3.25 21.89 -3.00
N MET A 11 2.03 22.37 -2.93
CA MET A 11 0.90 21.65 -2.35
C MET A 11 0.54 20.48 -3.27
N ASN A 12 1.26 19.38 -3.15
CA ASN A 12 0.82 18.09 -3.68
C ASN A 12 -0.20 17.48 -2.70
N THR A 13 -1.39 18.03 -2.69
CA THR A 13 -2.50 17.48 -1.91
C THR A 13 -2.90 16.15 -2.50
N ILE A 14 -2.60 15.05 -1.78
CA ILE A 14 -3.36 13.81 -1.94
C ILE A 14 -4.81 14.20 -1.63
N PRO A 15 -5.77 13.93 -2.55
CA PRO A 15 -7.16 14.23 -2.26
C PRO A 15 -7.53 13.56 -0.94
N THR A 16 -7.88 14.36 0.06
CA THR A 16 -8.17 13.94 1.43
C THR A 16 -9.50 13.19 1.53
N THR A 17 -9.72 12.22 0.64
CA THR A 17 -10.93 11.38 0.68
C THR A 17 -11.03 10.60 2.01
N PHE A 18 -9.90 10.48 2.73
CA PHE A 18 -9.80 9.70 3.96
C PHE A 18 -9.20 10.45 5.16
N ASN A 19 -8.56 11.58 4.95
CA ASN A 19 -7.99 12.39 6.03
C ASN A 19 -8.56 13.81 5.98
N GLU A 20 -9.35 14.18 6.96
CA GLU A 20 -9.90 15.54 7.08
C GLU A 20 -8.83 16.58 7.43
N ALA A 21 -7.69 16.14 7.98
CA ALA A 21 -6.54 16.98 8.28
C ALA A 21 -5.22 16.23 8.08
N LEU A 22 -4.22 16.88 7.48
CA LEU A 22 -2.86 16.36 7.46
C LEU A 22 -2.29 16.33 8.88
N PRO A 23 -1.57 15.25 9.27
CA PRO A 23 -0.90 15.19 10.57
C PRO A 23 0.16 16.29 10.69
N SER A 24 0.45 16.71 11.90
CA SER A 24 1.53 17.67 12.15
C SER A 24 2.89 16.98 12.07
N TYR A 25 3.78 17.49 11.24
CA TYR A 25 5.15 16.99 11.05
C TYR A 25 6.12 18.13 10.73
N THR A 26 7.42 17.82 10.76
CA THR A 26 8.49 18.74 10.35
C THR A 26 9.38 18.03 9.36
N VAL A 27 9.86 18.74 8.33
CA VAL A 27 10.74 18.18 7.30
C VAL A 27 12.13 18.76 7.45
N ILE A 28 13.16 17.89 7.46
CA ILE A 28 14.58 18.24 7.50
C ILE A 28 15.30 17.51 6.34
N GLY A 29 16.20 18.19 5.66
CA GLY A 29 17.01 17.59 4.56
C GLY A 29 16.26 17.47 3.23
N GLY A 30 16.70 16.54 2.39
CA GLY A 30 16.12 16.29 1.07
C GLY A 30 16.32 17.43 0.07
N ARG A 31 17.47 18.12 0.16
CA ARG A 31 17.81 19.26 -0.69
C ARG A 31 18.38 18.86 -2.05
N GLU A 32 18.93 17.67 -2.14
CA GLU A 32 19.60 17.15 -3.33
C GLU A 32 18.83 15.95 -3.90
N ARG A 33 18.90 15.79 -5.21
CA ARG A 33 18.48 14.58 -5.91
C ARG A 33 19.71 13.83 -6.39
N LEU A 34 19.70 12.50 -6.26
CA LEU A 34 20.81 11.65 -6.71
C LEU A 34 20.70 11.31 -8.20
N GLY A 35 19.50 11.31 -8.77
CA GLY A 35 19.24 10.87 -10.12
C GLY A 35 17.92 11.38 -10.69
N ALA A 36 17.60 10.87 -11.86
CA ALA A 36 16.37 11.15 -12.60
C ALA A 36 15.70 9.84 -13.07
N SER A 37 15.77 8.79 -12.24
CA SER A 37 15.14 7.50 -12.54
C SER A 37 13.61 7.54 -12.48
N GLY A 38 13.05 8.57 -11.85
CA GLY A 38 11.62 8.66 -11.59
C GLY A 38 11.17 7.81 -10.40
N LEU A 39 12.12 7.24 -9.64
CA LEU A 39 11.84 6.38 -8.49
C LEU A 39 12.44 6.98 -7.21
N SER A 40 11.60 7.24 -6.22
CA SER A 40 12.02 7.57 -4.86
C SER A 40 11.81 6.40 -3.91
N ALA A 41 12.58 6.35 -2.81
CA ALA A 41 12.39 5.38 -1.75
C ALA A 41 11.72 6.03 -0.53
N VAL A 42 10.84 5.28 0.12
CA VAL A 42 10.22 5.63 1.40
C VAL A 42 10.66 4.61 2.43
N LEU A 43 11.41 5.07 3.41
CA LEU A 43 11.88 4.26 4.53
C LEU A 43 10.95 4.51 5.73
N LEU A 44 10.15 3.53 6.09
CA LEU A 44 9.35 3.53 7.30
C LEU A 44 10.20 3.01 8.48
N ASN A 45 10.05 3.59 9.65
CA ASN A 45 10.84 3.24 10.80
C ASN A 45 10.02 2.54 11.87
N ARG A 46 10.46 1.35 12.30
CA ARG A 46 9.90 0.59 13.42
C ARG A 46 11.02 -0.01 14.27
N GLY A 47 10.72 -0.24 15.55
CA GLY A 47 11.69 -0.83 16.47
C GLY A 47 12.95 0.03 16.68
N ARG A 48 14.08 -0.63 16.94
CA ARG A 48 15.37 0.06 17.09
C ARG A 48 15.93 0.45 15.73
N ARG A 49 16.50 1.65 15.63
CA ARG A 49 17.04 2.21 14.37
C ARG A 49 18.49 1.85 14.19
N PHE A 50 18.77 0.58 13.88
CA PHE A 50 20.13 0.14 13.59
C PHE A 50 20.52 0.51 12.15
N ALA A 51 21.83 0.73 11.97
CA ALA A 51 22.50 0.81 10.68
C ALA A 51 21.92 1.83 9.65
N ARG A 52 21.31 2.94 10.10
CA ARG A 52 20.72 3.97 9.22
C ARG A 52 21.68 4.41 8.11
N ARG A 53 22.96 4.66 8.44
CA ARG A 53 23.98 5.09 7.47
C ARG A 53 24.17 4.06 6.37
N SER A 54 24.22 2.76 6.70
CA SER A 54 24.37 1.70 5.70
C SER A 54 23.15 1.62 4.77
N ILE A 55 21.94 1.76 5.32
CA ILE A 55 20.69 1.77 4.52
C ILE A 55 20.71 2.94 3.53
N PHE A 56 21.09 4.15 3.95
CA PHE A 56 21.15 5.30 3.05
C PHE A 56 22.25 5.13 1.98
N HIS A 57 23.38 4.53 2.30
CA HIS A 57 24.38 4.16 1.29
C HIS A 57 23.85 3.13 0.28
N ASP A 58 23.12 2.12 0.75
CA ASP A 58 22.51 1.11 -0.13
C ASP A 58 21.44 1.74 -1.03
N MET A 59 20.61 2.65 -0.50
CA MET A 59 19.65 3.42 -1.27
C MET A 59 20.31 4.28 -2.35
N LYS A 60 21.42 4.94 -2.01
CA LYS A 60 22.22 5.70 -2.98
C LYS A 60 22.74 4.81 -4.11
N LYS A 61 23.31 3.66 -3.76
CA LYS A 61 23.80 2.67 -4.75
C LYS A 61 22.70 2.09 -5.61
N ALA A 62 21.48 1.93 -5.07
CA ALA A 62 20.32 1.44 -5.80
C ALA A 62 19.78 2.45 -6.82
N GLY A 63 20.18 3.73 -6.77
CA GLY A 63 19.85 4.76 -7.75
C GLY A 63 18.50 5.43 -7.53
N PHE A 64 18.01 5.52 -6.29
CA PHE A 64 16.82 6.28 -5.95
C PHE A 64 17.06 7.79 -6.07
N ASP A 65 16.07 8.53 -6.58
CA ASP A 65 16.19 9.99 -6.77
C ASP A 65 16.23 10.72 -5.43
N ILE A 66 15.31 10.41 -4.55
CA ILE A 66 15.19 10.93 -3.18
C ILE A 66 14.84 9.77 -2.25
N VAL A 67 15.30 9.84 -1.01
CA VAL A 67 14.89 8.95 0.06
C VAL A 67 14.08 9.73 1.08
N VAL A 68 12.86 9.34 1.35
CA VAL A 68 12.04 9.88 2.43
C VAL A 68 12.13 8.94 3.63
N SER A 69 12.68 9.41 4.75
CA SER A 69 12.71 8.66 6.01
C SER A 69 11.61 9.18 6.93
N VAL A 70 10.59 8.36 7.18
CA VAL A 70 9.47 8.71 8.07
C VAL A 70 9.86 8.34 9.50
N GLU A 71 9.96 9.37 10.35
CA GLU A 71 10.50 9.28 11.70
C GLU A 71 9.38 9.38 12.75
N PRO A 72 9.00 8.26 13.42
CA PRO A 72 8.03 8.32 14.50
C PRO A 72 8.60 9.04 15.74
N PRO A 73 7.75 9.64 16.59
CA PRO A 73 8.19 10.24 17.82
C PRO A 73 8.73 9.19 18.83
N PRO A 74 9.66 9.54 19.72
CA PRO A 74 10.38 10.81 19.74
C PRO A 74 11.42 10.91 18.62
N ALA A 75 11.61 12.12 18.08
CA ALA A 75 12.64 12.37 17.10
C ALA A 75 14.04 12.06 17.66
N GLN A 76 14.93 11.52 16.84
CA GLN A 76 16.28 11.17 17.25
C GLN A 76 17.21 12.37 17.16
N TYR A 77 18.19 12.43 18.08
CA TYR A 77 19.15 13.52 18.18
C TYR A 77 20.17 13.57 17.03
N ASP A 78 20.29 12.49 16.23
CA ASP A 78 21.26 12.36 15.14
C ASP A 78 20.75 12.88 13.77
N ILE A 79 19.52 13.40 13.70
CA ILE A 79 18.88 13.81 12.43
C ILE A 79 19.67 14.93 11.73
N ASP A 80 20.15 15.91 12.47
CA ASP A 80 20.91 17.03 11.88
C ASP A 80 22.23 16.54 11.27
N GLU A 81 22.94 15.65 11.96
CA GLU A 81 24.16 15.02 11.47
C GLU A 81 23.90 14.16 10.21
N LEU A 82 22.85 13.32 10.25
CA LEU A 82 22.47 12.50 9.12
C LEU A 82 22.01 13.33 7.92
N SER A 83 21.28 14.42 8.16
CA SER A 83 20.83 15.33 7.10
C SER A 83 22.01 16.04 6.42
N ALA A 84 23.06 16.38 7.17
CA ALA A 84 24.28 16.94 6.61
C ALA A 84 25.10 15.89 5.81
N GLN A 85 25.15 14.64 6.29
CA GLN A 85 25.88 13.56 5.64
C GLN A 85 25.16 13.00 4.40
N PHE A 86 23.81 13.00 4.41
CA PHE A 86 22.95 12.45 3.36
C PHE A 86 21.95 13.51 2.87
N PRO A 87 22.39 14.51 2.10
CA PRO A 87 21.55 15.64 1.68
C PRO A 87 20.38 15.25 0.76
N PHE A 88 20.43 14.03 0.17
CA PHE A 88 19.35 13.44 -0.60
C PHE A 88 18.26 12.77 0.26
N VAL A 89 18.48 12.63 1.58
CA VAL A 89 17.48 12.06 2.51
C VAL A 89 16.61 13.17 3.08
N ARG A 90 15.30 13.02 2.89
CA ARG A 90 14.27 13.88 3.47
C ARG A 90 13.72 13.21 4.72
N PHE A 91 14.03 13.77 5.89
CA PHE A 91 13.52 13.29 7.17
C PHE A 91 12.18 13.93 7.48
N VAL A 92 11.14 13.12 7.59
CA VAL A 92 9.78 13.53 7.95
C VAL A 92 9.55 13.19 9.41
N LEU A 93 9.70 14.18 10.29
CA LEU A 93 9.60 14.01 11.74
C LEU A 93 8.14 14.13 12.18
N LEU A 94 7.54 13.03 12.59
CA LEU A 94 6.16 12.99 13.05
C LEU A 94 6.05 13.54 14.48
N LYS A 95 5.02 14.34 14.75
CA LYS A 95 4.72 14.82 16.11
C LYS A 95 3.85 13.84 16.89
N THR A 96 3.13 12.95 16.21
CA THR A 96 2.27 11.93 16.79
C THR A 96 2.50 10.58 16.10
N HIS A 97 2.14 9.49 16.76
CA HIS A 97 2.18 8.18 16.13
C HIS A 97 1.11 8.07 15.06
N LEU A 98 1.53 7.70 13.86
CA LEU A 98 0.67 7.46 12.71
C LEU A 98 0.60 5.95 12.42
N SER A 99 -0.55 5.51 11.93
CA SER A 99 -0.71 4.17 11.38
C SER A 99 0.13 3.97 10.11
N LEU A 100 0.31 2.72 9.68
CA LEU A 100 1.04 2.37 8.46
C LEU A 100 0.55 3.17 7.25
N GLY A 101 -0.75 3.17 7.01
CA GLY A 101 -1.34 3.85 5.86
C GLY A 101 -1.20 5.36 5.92
N GLU A 102 -1.33 5.97 7.11
CA GLU A 102 -1.11 7.41 7.28
C GLU A 102 0.35 7.81 6.99
N GLN A 103 1.32 6.99 7.41
CA GLN A 103 2.74 7.22 7.10
C GLN A 103 3.01 7.14 5.60
N ILE A 104 2.46 6.14 4.90
CA ILE A 104 2.61 6.01 3.44
C ILE A 104 1.92 7.17 2.72
N ASN A 105 0.70 7.54 3.11
CA ASN A 105 -0.02 8.69 2.54
C ASN A 105 0.80 9.98 2.66
N LEU A 106 1.39 10.20 3.83
CA LEU A 106 2.23 11.38 4.08
C LEU A 106 3.49 11.35 3.21
N ALA A 107 4.19 10.22 3.15
CA ALA A 107 5.38 10.07 2.31
C ALA A 107 5.09 10.30 0.82
N MET A 108 3.93 9.85 0.33
CA MET A 108 3.46 10.11 -1.05
C MET A 108 3.27 11.60 -1.35
N SER A 109 2.96 12.43 -0.34
CA SER A 109 2.83 13.88 -0.51
C SER A 109 4.17 14.61 -0.53
N GLU A 110 5.23 14.00 0.04
CA GLU A 110 6.55 14.60 0.18
C GLU A 110 7.47 14.39 -1.03
N VAL A 111 7.03 13.65 -2.04
CA VAL A 111 7.80 13.40 -3.28
C VAL A 111 6.98 13.73 -4.51
N ASP A 112 7.67 14.01 -5.61
CA ASP A 112 7.09 14.33 -6.92
C ASP A 112 7.42 13.29 -8.01
N THR A 113 8.20 12.24 -7.66
CA THR A 113 8.52 11.15 -8.59
C THR A 113 7.26 10.32 -8.90
N PRO A 114 7.15 9.79 -10.14
CA PRO A 114 6.00 8.98 -10.53
C PRO A 114 5.91 7.65 -9.77
N LEU A 115 7.04 7.10 -9.35
CA LEU A 115 7.12 5.82 -8.65
C LEU A 115 7.73 6.00 -7.25
N LEU A 116 7.17 5.27 -6.26
CA LEU A 116 7.67 5.24 -4.89
C LEU A 116 7.85 3.81 -4.41
N PHE A 117 9.04 3.47 -3.98
CA PHE A 117 9.33 2.21 -3.31
C PHE A 117 9.24 2.36 -1.80
N VAL A 118 8.27 1.70 -1.18
CA VAL A 118 8.07 1.67 0.27
C VAL A 118 8.72 0.44 0.86
N LEU A 119 9.54 0.63 1.91
CA LEU A 119 10.16 -0.45 2.69
C LEU A 119 10.37 -0.02 4.14
N TRP A 120 10.74 -0.99 4.99
CA TRP A 120 11.03 -0.75 6.41
C TRP A 120 12.54 -0.67 6.68
N ASN A 121 12.89 0.01 7.78
CA ASN A 121 14.27 0.15 8.24
C ASN A 121 14.94 -1.16 8.69
N ASN A 122 14.20 -2.24 8.83
CA ASN A 122 14.71 -3.59 9.11
C ASN A 122 14.70 -4.49 7.85
N MET A 123 14.73 -3.88 6.67
CA MET A 123 14.81 -4.57 5.39
C MET A 123 16.03 -4.11 4.60
N ARG A 124 16.57 -5.00 3.79
CA ARG A 124 17.65 -4.71 2.83
C ARG A 124 17.27 -5.07 1.42
N LEU A 125 17.76 -4.31 0.48
CA LEU A 125 17.76 -4.67 -0.93
C LEU A 125 18.78 -5.76 -1.17
N VAL A 126 18.34 -6.91 -1.71
CA VAL A 126 19.24 -8.04 -2.00
C VAL A 126 20.02 -7.81 -3.29
N SER A 127 19.51 -6.99 -4.23
CA SER A 127 20.20 -6.64 -5.47
C SER A 127 20.21 -5.13 -5.71
N GLY A 128 21.39 -4.53 -5.74
CA GLY A 128 21.59 -3.06 -5.83
C GLY A 128 21.20 -2.42 -7.17
N GLY A 129 20.91 -3.18 -8.22
CA GLY A 129 20.47 -2.64 -9.52
C GLY A 129 18.99 -2.89 -9.84
N GLY A 130 18.28 -3.62 -8.95
CA GLY A 130 16.90 -4.04 -9.19
C GLY A 130 15.91 -2.90 -9.22
N ALA A 131 16.08 -1.90 -8.34
CA ALA A 131 15.16 -0.76 -8.23
C ALA A 131 15.13 0.09 -9.50
N TYR A 132 16.30 0.44 -10.04
CA TYR A 132 16.41 1.21 -11.28
C TYR A 132 15.80 0.47 -12.47
N ARG A 133 16.17 -0.79 -12.67
CA ARG A 133 15.65 -1.63 -13.77
C ARG A 133 14.13 -1.79 -13.66
N MET A 134 13.61 -1.88 -12.44
CA MET A 134 12.18 -1.99 -12.21
C MET A 134 11.45 -0.69 -12.59
N ALA A 135 12.01 0.46 -12.22
CA ALA A 135 11.46 1.77 -12.60
C ALA A 135 11.40 1.93 -14.12
N GLU A 136 12.49 1.60 -14.82
CA GLU A 136 12.57 1.65 -16.27
C GLU A 136 11.50 0.74 -16.91
N ARG A 137 11.36 -0.49 -16.44
CA ARG A 137 10.34 -1.43 -16.96
C ARG A 137 8.91 -0.95 -16.69
N LEU A 138 8.64 -0.42 -15.50
CA LEU A 138 7.29 0.10 -15.17
C LEU A 138 6.95 1.34 -15.98
N SER A 139 7.93 2.22 -16.23
CA SER A 139 7.74 3.43 -17.04
C SER A 139 7.58 3.13 -18.53
N SER A 140 8.27 2.11 -19.07
CA SER A 140 8.14 1.73 -20.49
C SER A 140 6.78 1.10 -20.81
N HIS A 141 6.16 0.39 -19.88
CA HIS A 141 4.80 -0.16 -20.05
C HIS A 141 3.71 0.91 -20.03
N GLU A 142 3.97 2.08 -19.47
CA GLU A 142 3.01 3.19 -19.49
C GLU A 142 2.93 3.90 -20.86
N GLN A 143 3.93 3.69 -21.74
CA GLN A 143 4.04 4.35 -23.06
C GLN A 143 3.40 3.56 -24.21
N ASP A 144 2.83 2.38 -23.97
CA ASP A 144 2.12 1.61 -24.99
C ASP A 144 0.60 1.70 -24.79
N PRO A 145 -0.07 2.78 -25.29
CA PRO A 145 -1.51 2.96 -25.14
C PRO A 145 -2.34 2.03 -26.05
N ASP A 146 -1.71 1.41 -27.07
CA ASP A 146 -2.38 0.58 -28.08
C ASP A 146 -2.06 -0.92 -27.97
N GLY A 147 -1.36 -1.35 -26.91
CA GLY A 147 -1.12 -2.76 -26.65
C GLY A 147 -2.43 -3.53 -26.58
N GLN A 148 -2.65 -4.47 -27.50
CA GLN A 148 -3.83 -5.35 -27.59
C GLN A 148 -4.00 -6.28 -26.37
N ASP A 149 -3.02 -6.37 -25.50
CA ASP A 149 -3.13 -6.92 -24.15
C ASP A 149 -3.52 -5.78 -23.22
N GLY A 150 -4.74 -5.81 -22.71
CA GLY A 150 -5.29 -4.76 -21.85
C GLY A 150 -4.27 -4.30 -20.80
N ALA A 151 -3.66 -3.14 -21.06
CA ALA A 151 -2.54 -2.61 -20.30
C ALA A 151 -2.92 -2.62 -18.81
N PHE A 152 -2.35 -3.55 -18.07
CA PHE A 152 -2.63 -3.76 -16.65
C PHE A 152 -2.35 -2.46 -15.92
N ARG A 153 -3.39 -1.89 -15.33
CA ARG A 153 -3.31 -0.67 -14.53
C ARG A 153 -2.67 -0.98 -13.19
N ARG A 154 -1.36 -1.18 -13.21
CA ARG A 154 -0.59 -1.64 -12.06
C ARG A 154 -0.41 -0.52 -11.04
N LEU A 155 -1.19 -0.61 -9.96
CA LEU A 155 -1.14 0.32 -8.83
C LEU A 155 0.10 0.10 -7.95
N CYS A 156 0.44 -1.17 -7.72
CA CYS A 156 1.55 -1.53 -6.85
C CYS A 156 2.23 -2.81 -7.33
N THR A 157 3.56 -2.80 -7.34
CA THR A 157 4.38 -3.98 -7.63
C THR A 157 5.07 -4.44 -6.35
N VAL A 158 4.77 -5.67 -5.91
CA VAL A 158 5.28 -6.26 -4.67
C VAL A 158 6.58 -7.01 -4.96
N PRO A 159 7.70 -6.72 -4.27
CA PRO A 159 8.95 -7.43 -4.45
C PRO A 159 8.89 -8.84 -3.88
N LEU A 160 9.79 -9.72 -4.32
CA LEU A 160 10.04 -10.99 -3.63
C LEU A 160 10.63 -10.67 -2.25
N MET A 161 9.96 -11.15 -1.20
CA MET A 161 10.43 -10.96 0.17
C MET A 161 11.04 -12.24 0.72
N GLN A 162 12.11 -12.09 1.48
CA GLN A 162 12.83 -13.17 2.12
C GLN A 162 12.94 -12.93 3.63
N SER A 163 12.99 -14.00 4.40
CA SER A 163 13.33 -13.96 5.83
C SER A 163 14.81 -13.61 6.02
N ALA A 164 15.21 -13.37 7.27
CA ALA A 164 16.64 -13.23 7.62
C ALA A 164 17.49 -14.45 7.26
N ARG A 165 16.88 -15.61 7.03
CA ARG A 165 17.53 -16.85 6.56
C ARG A 165 17.48 -17.03 5.04
N PHE A 166 17.07 -15.99 4.30
CA PHE A 166 16.88 -16.01 2.84
C PHE A 166 15.81 -17.00 2.34
N GLU A 167 14.90 -17.45 3.20
CA GLU A 167 13.73 -18.22 2.81
C GLU A 167 12.68 -17.32 2.18
N THR A 168 12.11 -17.74 1.05
CA THR A 168 11.04 -16.98 0.39
C THR A 168 9.78 -16.97 1.24
N LEU A 169 9.29 -15.77 1.54
CA LEU A 169 8.08 -15.57 2.33
C LEU A 169 6.81 -15.64 1.45
N PRO A 170 5.67 -16.09 2.01
CA PRO A 170 4.39 -16.16 1.31
C PRO A 170 3.74 -14.77 1.21
N THR A 171 4.27 -13.92 0.31
CA THR A 171 3.90 -12.50 0.17
C THR A 171 2.74 -12.24 -0.78
N LEU A 172 2.31 -13.23 -1.57
CA LEU A 172 1.06 -13.12 -2.32
C LEU A 172 -0.12 -13.35 -1.39
N ARG A 173 -1.04 -12.42 -1.36
CA ARG A 173 -2.30 -12.54 -0.61
C ARG A 173 -3.45 -12.84 -1.55
N VAL A 174 -4.09 -13.97 -1.35
CA VAL A 174 -5.24 -14.40 -2.15
C VAL A 174 -6.50 -14.31 -1.28
N PRO A 175 -7.60 -13.69 -1.76
CA PRO A 175 -8.84 -13.64 -1.00
C PRO A 175 -9.46 -15.02 -0.90
N VAL A 176 -9.89 -15.39 0.31
CA VAL A 176 -10.59 -16.65 0.58
C VAL A 176 -12.04 -16.32 0.95
N LEU A 177 -12.99 -17.07 0.41
CA LEU A 177 -14.37 -16.94 0.85
C LEU A 177 -14.46 -17.33 2.33
N PRO A 178 -15.07 -16.51 3.20
CA PRO A 178 -14.99 -16.68 4.65
C PRO A 178 -15.71 -17.94 5.11
N ARG A 179 -14.99 -19.05 5.26
CA ARG A 179 -15.50 -20.24 5.93
C ARG A 179 -15.09 -20.33 7.39
N LYS A 180 -13.98 -19.68 7.83
CA LYS A 180 -13.42 -19.78 9.19
C LYS A 180 -12.74 -18.50 9.69
N LYS A 181 -13.30 -17.30 9.45
CA LYS A 181 -12.70 -16.01 9.86
C LYS A 181 -11.37 -15.66 9.16
N GLU A 182 -10.87 -16.48 8.27
CA GLU A 182 -9.72 -16.13 7.43
C GLU A 182 -10.23 -15.48 6.14
N TYR A 183 -9.76 -14.26 5.89
CA TYR A 183 -10.15 -13.49 4.69
C TYR A 183 -9.12 -13.62 3.57
N THR A 184 -7.90 -14.02 3.90
CA THR A 184 -6.79 -14.14 2.95
C THR A 184 -5.92 -15.33 3.25
N ARG A 185 -5.31 -15.88 2.21
CA ARG A 185 -4.27 -16.91 2.29
C ARG A 185 -2.98 -16.40 1.70
N GLY A 186 -1.85 -16.66 2.37
CA GLY A 186 -0.52 -16.37 1.85
C GLY A 186 -0.02 -17.46 0.91
N LEU A 187 0.53 -17.07 -0.24
CA LEU A 187 1.20 -17.94 -1.18
C LEU A 187 2.60 -17.39 -1.50
N SER A 188 3.55 -18.26 -1.78
CA SER A 188 4.86 -17.84 -2.26
C SER A 188 4.76 -17.44 -3.73
N PRO A 189 5.36 -16.29 -4.15
CA PRO A 189 5.35 -15.87 -5.54
C PRO A 189 6.18 -16.85 -6.38
N SER A 190 5.53 -17.56 -7.31
CA SER A 190 6.15 -18.54 -8.20
C SER A 190 6.41 -17.99 -9.60
N GLN A 191 5.63 -16.99 -10.03
CA GLN A 191 5.68 -16.42 -11.37
C GLN A 191 5.71 -14.89 -11.32
N GLU A 192 6.34 -14.29 -12.33
CA GLU A 192 6.33 -12.84 -12.54
C GLU A 192 4.90 -12.37 -12.85
N GLY A 193 4.48 -11.25 -12.24
CA GLY A 193 3.15 -10.70 -12.46
C GLY A 193 2.03 -11.36 -11.67
N SER A 194 2.32 -12.37 -10.82
CA SER A 194 1.29 -13.01 -9.99
C SER A 194 0.52 -11.99 -9.16
N ARG A 195 -0.82 -12.03 -9.25
CA ARG A 195 -1.70 -11.05 -8.58
C ARG A 195 -1.71 -11.24 -7.07
N SER A 196 -1.60 -10.14 -6.32
CA SER A 196 -1.76 -10.09 -4.87
C SER A 196 -2.93 -9.20 -4.49
N LEU A 197 -3.67 -9.56 -3.45
CA LEU A 197 -4.77 -8.74 -2.94
C LEU A 197 -4.26 -7.40 -2.39
N TYR A 198 -3.17 -7.42 -1.63
CA TYR A 198 -2.52 -6.23 -1.08
C TYR A 198 -1.01 -6.45 -0.94
N PRO A 199 -0.21 -5.37 -0.87
CA PRO A 199 1.21 -5.46 -0.59
C PRO A 199 1.44 -5.80 0.89
N VAL A 200 2.03 -6.96 1.17
CA VAL A 200 2.31 -7.40 2.56
C VAL A 200 3.19 -6.35 3.25
N ASP A 201 2.85 -6.03 4.50
CA ASP A 201 3.56 -5.02 5.31
C ASP A 201 3.66 -3.63 4.64
N GLY A 202 2.84 -3.35 3.63
CA GLY A 202 2.87 -2.13 2.83
C GLY A 202 4.06 -2.01 1.89
N VAL A 203 4.85 -3.08 1.74
CA VAL A 203 6.09 -3.06 0.95
C VAL A 203 5.82 -3.24 -0.53
N GLY A 204 6.25 -2.29 -1.35
CA GLY A 204 6.05 -2.34 -2.80
C GLY A 204 6.47 -1.06 -3.51
N ILE A 205 6.52 -1.13 -4.83
CA ILE A 205 6.65 0.05 -5.70
C ILE A 205 5.25 0.48 -6.09
N TYR A 206 4.88 1.68 -5.71
CA TYR A 206 3.58 2.27 -5.97
C TYR A 206 3.66 3.26 -7.13
N ASP A 207 2.71 3.19 -8.05
CA ASP A 207 2.41 4.28 -8.98
C ASP A 207 1.74 5.42 -8.20
N ARG A 208 2.43 6.57 -8.08
CA ARG A 208 1.97 7.70 -7.29
C ARG A 208 0.65 8.26 -7.81
N ARG A 209 0.47 8.37 -9.13
CA ARG A 209 -0.74 8.91 -9.74
C ARG A 209 -1.94 8.03 -9.42
N ARG A 210 -1.82 6.71 -9.61
CA ARG A 210 -2.88 5.74 -9.32
C ARG A 210 -3.18 5.67 -7.83
N PHE A 211 -2.14 5.72 -6.98
CA PHE A 211 -2.30 5.78 -5.54
C PHE A 211 -3.15 6.97 -5.10
N ILE A 212 -2.90 8.16 -5.66
CA ILE A 212 -3.68 9.37 -5.41
C ILE A 212 -5.12 9.19 -5.96
N GLN A 213 -5.27 8.65 -7.15
CA GLN A 213 -6.58 8.43 -7.78
C GLN A 213 -7.48 7.51 -6.96
N ILE A 214 -6.94 6.44 -6.35
CA ILE A 214 -7.76 5.60 -5.45
C ILE A 214 -7.94 6.20 -4.05
N GLY A 215 -7.31 7.34 -3.75
CA GLY A 215 -7.43 8.05 -2.48
C GLY A 215 -6.50 7.56 -1.38
N GLY A 216 -5.44 6.80 -1.69
CA GLY A 216 -4.47 6.30 -0.72
C GLY A 216 -5.05 5.31 0.30
N PHE A 217 -4.44 5.23 1.48
CA PHE A 217 -4.94 4.43 2.60
C PHE A 217 -5.98 5.18 3.43
N ASP A 218 -6.98 4.47 3.95
CA ASP A 218 -7.99 5.06 4.84
C ASP A 218 -7.41 5.30 6.24
N GLY A 219 -7.10 6.55 6.59
CA GLY A 219 -6.53 6.94 7.88
C GLY A 219 -7.49 6.77 9.07
N ALA A 220 -8.79 6.54 8.84
CA ALA A 220 -9.73 6.22 9.90
C ALA A 220 -9.60 4.77 10.39
N LEU A 221 -8.98 3.89 9.60
CA LEU A 221 -8.55 2.56 10.03
C LEU A 221 -7.21 2.68 10.78
N LYS A 222 -7.05 2.03 11.92
CA LYS A 222 -5.83 2.11 12.73
C LYS A 222 -5.00 0.82 12.69
N SER A 223 -5.64 -0.33 12.47
CA SER A 223 -4.95 -1.60 12.25
C SER A 223 -4.30 -1.63 10.88
N ALA A 224 -3.01 -1.93 10.81
CA ALA A 224 -2.26 -2.08 9.56
C ALA A 224 -2.89 -3.13 8.64
N TYR A 225 -3.32 -4.27 9.20
CA TYR A 225 -3.98 -5.33 8.45
C TYR A 225 -5.25 -4.84 7.76
N TRP A 226 -6.16 -4.15 8.49
CA TRP A 226 -7.40 -3.65 7.90
C TRP A 226 -7.20 -2.49 6.94
N GLN A 227 -6.14 -1.69 7.12
CA GLN A 227 -5.73 -0.68 6.13
C GLN A 227 -5.29 -1.33 4.82
N LEU A 228 -4.45 -2.38 4.88
CA LEU A 228 -3.99 -3.14 3.72
C LEU A 228 -5.15 -3.85 3.02
N MET A 229 -6.05 -4.46 3.79
CA MET A 229 -7.27 -5.09 3.26
C MET A 229 -8.18 -4.09 2.55
N ASP A 230 -8.45 -2.93 3.16
CA ASP A 230 -9.27 -1.87 2.52
C ASP A 230 -8.63 -1.36 1.23
N PHE A 231 -7.34 -1.09 1.27
CA PHE A 231 -6.58 -0.63 0.11
C PHE A 231 -6.63 -1.64 -1.04
N GLY A 232 -6.35 -2.91 -0.75
CA GLY A 232 -6.31 -3.96 -1.74
C GLY A 232 -7.69 -4.28 -2.33
N PHE A 233 -8.72 -4.46 -1.49
CA PHE A 233 -10.08 -4.67 -1.97
C PHE A 233 -10.53 -3.51 -2.86
N ARG A 234 -10.35 -2.28 -2.41
CA ARG A 234 -10.72 -1.08 -3.14
C ARG A 234 -9.97 -0.97 -4.47
N ALA A 235 -8.67 -1.27 -4.49
CA ALA A 235 -7.88 -1.30 -5.71
C ALA A 235 -8.51 -2.24 -6.75
N HIS A 236 -8.69 -3.51 -6.40
CA HIS A 236 -9.24 -4.51 -7.33
C HIS A 236 -10.70 -4.23 -7.71
N LEU A 237 -11.53 -3.78 -6.76
CA LEU A 237 -12.91 -3.40 -7.04
C LEU A 237 -13.02 -2.23 -8.01
N TRP A 238 -12.02 -1.34 -8.07
CA TRP A 238 -11.98 -0.18 -8.97
C TRP A 238 -11.15 -0.42 -10.25
N GLY A 239 -10.68 -1.66 -10.45
CA GLY A 239 -9.99 -2.07 -11.67
C GLY A 239 -8.51 -1.74 -11.70
N GLU A 240 -7.91 -1.51 -10.53
CA GLU A 240 -6.46 -1.41 -10.37
C GLU A 240 -5.88 -2.77 -9.99
N GLU A 241 -4.58 -2.97 -10.25
CA GLU A 241 -3.90 -4.23 -10.00
C GLU A 241 -2.74 -4.07 -9.01
N ILE A 242 -2.58 -5.08 -8.16
CA ILE A 242 -1.41 -5.28 -7.31
C ILE A 242 -0.80 -6.63 -7.70
N SER A 243 0.44 -6.62 -8.17
CA SER A 243 1.10 -7.83 -8.67
C SER A 243 2.54 -7.96 -8.15
N ALA A 244 3.03 -9.20 -8.08
CA ALA A 244 4.38 -9.47 -7.61
C ALA A 244 5.40 -9.43 -8.73
N THR A 245 6.67 -9.14 -8.36
CA THR A 245 7.83 -9.26 -9.24
C THR A 245 8.93 -10.10 -8.58
N GLN A 246 9.61 -10.90 -9.39
CA GLN A 246 10.80 -11.62 -8.97
C GLN A 246 12.10 -10.83 -9.25
N MET A 247 12.00 -9.75 -10.01
CA MET A 247 13.16 -8.93 -10.40
C MET A 247 13.74 -8.14 -9.23
N MET A 248 12.91 -7.77 -8.26
CA MET A 248 13.32 -7.07 -7.05
C MET A 248 13.16 -7.98 -5.85
N LYS A 249 14.23 -8.07 -5.04
CA LYS A 249 14.25 -8.87 -3.82
C LYS A 249 14.59 -8.00 -2.63
N VAL A 250 13.84 -8.16 -1.56
CA VAL A 250 14.13 -7.57 -0.25
C VAL A 250 14.21 -8.66 0.79
N SER A 251 15.12 -8.50 1.75
CA SER A 251 15.26 -9.42 2.87
C SER A 251 15.00 -8.70 4.18
N TYR A 252 14.24 -9.32 5.07
CA TYR A 252 14.15 -8.88 6.45
C TYR A 252 15.44 -9.16 7.19
N GLU A 253 15.88 -8.24 8.04
CA GLU A 253 17.01 -8.47 8.98
C GLU A 253 16.55 -9.19 10.26
N THR A 254 15.25 -9.16 10.54
CA THR A 254 14.57 -9.83 11.67
C THR A 254 13.36 -10.56 11.14
N ASP A 255 12.69 -11.34 11.97
CA ASP A 255 11.43 -11.97 11.56
C ASP A 255 10.37 -10.91 11.22
N PRO A 256 9.56 -11.14 10.15
CA PRO A 256 8.47 -10.24 9.80
C PRO A 256 7.46 -10.18 10.94
N PRO A 257 6.85 -9.00 11.20
CA PRO A 257 5.83 -8.89 12.23
C PRO A 257 4.60 -9.72 11.86
N PRO A 258 3.94 -10.37 12.85
CA PRO A 258 2.68 -11.04 12.60
C PRO A 258 1.59 -10.02 12.23
N GLU A 259 0.71 -10.41 11.31
CA GLU A 259 -0.47 -9.59 10.97
C GLU A 259 -1.52 -9.72 12.08
N ASP A 260 -1.98 -8.58 12.63
CA ASP A 260 -3.10 -8.55 13.57
C ASP A 260 -4.43 -8.55 12.80
N THR A 261 -5.03 -9.72 12.70
CA THR A 261 -6.32 -9.94 12.02
C THR A 261 -7.53 -9.78 12.93
N SER A 262 -7.35 -9.20 14.13
CA SER A 262 -8.41 -9.05 15.13
C SER A 262 -9.61 -8.31 14.56
N VAL A 263 -10.80 -8.83 14.85
CA VAL A 263 -12.07 -8.27 14.37
C VAL A 263 -12.56 -7.20 15.34
N GLY A 264 -12.58 -5.96 14.89
CA GLY A 264 -12.96 -4.78 15.69
C GLY A 264 -13.69 -3.71 14.88
N GLY A 265 -13.56 -2.45 15.28
CA GLY A 265 -14.13 -1.30 14.59
C GLY A 265 -13.64 -1.16 13.16
N ASP A 266 -12.35 -1.40 12.93
CA ASP A 266 -11.71 -1.34 11.63
C ASP A 266 -12.30 -2.38 10.65
N TYR A 267 -12.53 -3.62 11.12
CA TYR A 267 -13.23 -4.62 10.32
C TYR A 267 -14.62 -4.17 9.90
N ARG A 268 -15.39 -3.55 10.81
CA ARG A 268 -16.75 -3.08 10.49
C ARG A 268 -16.74 -2.00 9.41
N ARG A 269 -15.81 -1.05 9.52
CA ARG A 269 -15.61 -0.03 8.48
C ARG A 269 -15.20 -0.64 7.14
N PHE A 270 -14.21 -1.54 7.15
CA PHE A 270 -13.81 -2.29 5.97
C PHE A 270 -14.98 -3.05 5.34
N TYR A 271 -15.77 -3.77 6.15
CA TYR A 271 -16.92 -4.54 5.70
C TYR A 271 -17.97 -3.66 4.99
N LEU A 272 -18.33 -2.53 5.60
CA LEU A 272 -19.34 -1.61 5.04
C LEU A 272 -18.87 -0.97 3.72
N LYS A 273 -17.58 -0.73 3.57
CA LYS A 273 -17.00 -0.11 2.37
C LYS A 273 -16.78 -1.11 1.23
N ASN A 274 -16.30 -2.32 1.54
CA ASN A 274 -15.72 -3.21 0.53
C ASN A 274 -16.48 -4.54 0.35
N ILE A 275 -17.26 -5.00 1.34
CA ILE A 275 -17.92 -6.32 1.29
C ILE A 275 -19.46 -6.20 1.21
N ALA A 276 -20.04 -5.31 1.99
CA ALA A 276 -21.49 -5.15 2.06
C ALA A 276 -22.14 -4.50 0.83
N PRO A 277 -21.44 -3.64 0.05
CA PRO A 277 -22.02 -3.06 -1.15
C PRO A 277 -22.36 -4.10 -2.22
N ILE A 278 -23.24 -3.72 -3.13
CA ILE A 278 -23.65 -4.50 -4.30
C ILE A 278 -23.36 -3.63 -5.52
N PHE A 279 -22.68 -4.21 -6.51
CA PHE A 279 -22.42 -3.57 -7.79
C PHE A 279 -23.39 -4.09 -8.86
N ARG A 280 -24.16 -3.18 -9.45
CA ARG A 280 -25.11 -3.49 -10.52
C ARG A 280 -25.29 -2.26 -11.43
N LYS A 281 -25.49 -2.48 -12.72
CA LYS A 281 -25.76 -1.41 -13.70
C LYS A 281 -24.73 -0.27 -13.57
N ASP A 282 -23.44 -0.62 -13.57
CA ASP A 282 -22.29 0.30 -13.51
C ASP A 282 -22.23 1.20 -12.27
N SER A 283 -22.94 0.83 -11.20
CA SER A 283 -22.89 1.56 -9.94
C SER A 283 -22.92 0.65 -8.72
N ALA A 284 -22.21 1.07 -7.67
CA ALA A 284 -22.23 0.40 -6.39
C ALA A 284 -23.19 1.10 -5.42
N HIS A 285 -23.88 0.34 -4.58
CA HIS A 285 -24.74 0.85 -3.53
C HIS A 285 -24.75 -0.06 -2.31
N LEU A 286 -24.91 0.52 -1.13
CA LEU A 286 -25.10 -0.21 0.13
C LEU A 286 -26.60 -0.17 0.50
N PRO A 287 -27.35 -1.29 0.29
CA PRO A 287 -28.80 -1.30 0.48
C PRO A 287 -29.16 -1.29 1.97
N LEU A 288 -30.24 -0.56 2.33
CA LEU A 288 -30.73 -0.47 3.71
C LEU A 288 -31.08 -1.83 4.32
N ARG A 289 -31.53 -2.78 3.51
CA ARG A 289 -31.84 -4.15 3.95
C ARG A 289 -30.66 -4.89 4.57
N ARG A 290 -29.43 -4.38 4.40
CA ARG A 290 -28.21 -4.92 5.05
C ARG A 290 -28.04 -4.43 6.49
N PHE A 291 -28.77 -3.37 6.89
CA PHE A 291 -28.64 -2.78 8.22
C PHE A 291 -28.99 -3.75 9.37
N PRO A 292 -30.10 -4.51 9.35
CA PRO A 292 -30.41 -5.45 10.45
C PRO A 292 -29.31 -6.51 10.63
N SER A 293 -28.80 -7.09 9.54
CA SER A 293 -27.71 -8.05 9.58
C SER A 293 -26.41 -7.41 10.12
N PHE A 294 -26.10 -6.19 9.71
CA PHE A 294 -24.95 -5.44 10.22
C PHE A 294 -25.09 -5.17 11.72
N LEU A 295 -26.25 -4.71 12.19
CA LEU A 295 -26.51 -4.44 13.60
C LEU A 295 -26.28 -5.68 14.47
N LEU A 296 -26.80 -6.84 14.05
CA LEU A 296 -26.63 -8.10 14.77
C LEU A 296 -25.16 -8.55 14.82
N GLN A 297 -24.41 -8.34 13.75
CA GLN A 297 -23.02 -8.79 13.64
C GLN A 297 -22.03 -7.82 14.30
N SER A 298 -22.32 -6.52 14.30
CA SER A 298 -21.42 -5.48 14.81
C SER A 298 -21.25 -5.53 16.32
N ARG A 299 -22.27 -6.01 17.05
CA ARG A 299 -22.33 -5.96 18.53
C ARG A 299 -22.17 -4.55 19.08
N GLU A 300 -22.52 -3.53 18.30
CA GLU A 300 -22.52 -2.11 18.70
C GLU A 300 -23.88 -1.68 19.21
N GLY A 301 -23.91 -0.56 19.94
CA GLY A 301 -25.14 0.11 20.27
C GLY A 301 -25.85 0.60 18.98
N LEU A 302 -27.20 0.70 19.05
CA LEU A 302 -28.01 1.08 17.89
C LEU A 302 -27.56 2.41 17.26
N PHE A 303 -27.19 3.41 18.07
CA PHE A 303 -26.76 4.72 17.58
C PHE A 303 -25.43 4.65 16.82
N ASP A 304 -24.44 3.92 17.35
CA ASP A 304 -23.15 3.75 16.70
C ASP A 304 -23.29 2.95 15.42
N ALA A 305 -24.10 1.89 15.44
CA ALA A 305 -24.37 1.10 14.24
C ALA A 305 -25.06 1.94 13.16
N CYS A 306 -26.04 2.79 13.52
CA CYS A 306 -26.71 3.70 12.58
C CYS A 306 -25.73 4.71 11.99
N LYS A 307 -24.88 5.30 12.83
CA LYS A 307 -23.84 6.25 12.41
C LYS A 307 -22.88 5.60 11.44
N ASN A 308 -22.25 4.48 11.82
CA ASN A 308 -21.28 3.75 11.00
C ASN A 308 -21.86 3.29 9.67
N PHE A 309 -23.08 2.76 9.68
CA PHE A 309 -23.78 2.33 8.47
C PHE A 309 -24.10 3.51 7.54
N SER A 310 -24.53 4.65 8.10
CA SER A 310 -24.82 5.87 7.36
C SER A 310 -23.56 6.46 6.71
N GLU A 311 -22.43 6.46 7.43
CA GLU A 311 -21.12 6.87 6.90
C GLU A 311 -20.67 5.95 5.77
N GLY A 312 -20.78 4.62 5.96
CA GLY A 312 -20.49 3.64 4.92
C GLY A 312 -21.34 3.85 3.67
N ARG A 313 -22.64 4.11 3.82
CA ARG A 313 -23.52 4.42 2.68
C ARG A 313 -23.13 5.70 1.95
N ARG A 314 -22.80 6.78 2.67
CA ARG A 314 -22.35 8.04 2.08
C ARG A 314 -21.06 7.82 1.29
N TRP A 315 -20.10 7.07 1.86
CA TRP A 315 -18.86 6.77 1.20
C TRP A 315 -19.06 5.95 -0.09
N VAL A 316 -19.84 4.87 -0.03
CA VAL A 316 -20.18 4.05 -1.20
C VAL A 316 -20.91 4.88 -2.27
N HIS A 317 -21.84 5.73 -1.88
CA HIS A 317 -22.56 6.60 -2.81
C HIS A 317 -21.62 7.61 -3.50
N ALA A 318 -20.69 8.23 -2.76
CA ALA A 318 -19.71 9.17 -3.32
C ALA A 318 -18.79 8.51 -4.35
N ASN A 319 -18.47 7.21 -4.16
CA ASN A 319 -17.55 6.47 -5.02
C ASN A 319 -18.26 5.48 -5.97
N ARG A 320 -19.60 5.52 -6.09
CA ARG A 320 -20.41 4.47 -6.73
C ARG A 320 -20.03 4.11 -8.15
N PHE A 321 -19.53 5.05 -8.94
CA PHE A 321 -19.16 4.85 -10.35
C PHE A 321 -17.71 4.40 -10.57
N ARG A 322 -16.93 4.30 -9.50
CA ARG A 322 -15.54 3.83 -9.59
C ARG A 322 -15.42 2.31 -9.67
N TRP A 323 -16.47 1.61 -9.24
CA TRP A 323 -16.50 0.16 -9.17
C TRP A 323 -16.51 -0.47 -10.56
N ARG A 324 -15.85 -1.62 -10.69
CA ARG A 324 -15.75 -2.41 -11.93
C ARG A 324 -16.27 -3.84 -11.76
N CYS A 325 -16.31 -4.35 -10.52
CA CYS A 325 -16.83 -5.69 -10.22
C CYS A 325 -17.59 -5.71 -8.89
N ASP A 326 -18.36 -6.77 -8.67
CA ASP A 326 -19.07 -6.99 -7.41
C ASP A 326 -18.11 -7.57 -6.37
N PRO A 327 -18.16 -7.14 -5.09
CA PRO A 327 -17.31 -7.69 -4.03
C PRO A 327 -17.39 -9.21 -3.88
N ARG A 328 -18.52 -9.80 -4.21
CA ARG A 328 -18.73 -11.25 -4.11
C ARG A 328 -17.97 -12.02 -5.17
N THR A 329 -17.65 -11.39 -6.28
CA THR A 329 -16.90 -12.01 -7.38
C THR A 329 -15.41 -11.67 -7.33
N ILE A 330 -14.94 -10.89 -6.35
CA ILE A 330 -13.54 -10.50 -6.28
C ILE A 330 -12.60 -11.71 -6.27
N ALA A 331 -12.97 -12.79 -5.59
CA ALA A 331 -12.17 -14.02 -5.55
C ALA A 331 -12.02 -14.69 -6.92
N SER A 332 -12.94 -14.45 -7.86
CA SER A 332 -12.85 -15.01 -9.22
C SER A 332 -11.68 -14.43 -10.02
N LEU A 333 -11.15 -13.26 -9.62
CA LEU A 333 -9.96 -12.67 -10.23
C LEU A 333 -8.70 -13.53 -10.03
N TRP A 334 -8.74 -14.52 -9.13
CA TRP A 334 -7.66 -15.48 -8.87
C TRP A 334 -8.00 -16.91 -9.36
N LEU A 335 -9.11 -17.11 -10.08
CA LEU A 335 -9.43 -18.42 -10.65
C LEU A 335 -8.70 -18.61 -11.99
N PRO A 336 -8.24 -19.85 -12.30
CA PRO A 336 -7.66 -20.16 -13.60
C PRO A 336 -8.64 -19.84 -14.74
N GLY A 337 -8.20 -19.09 -15.74
CA GLY A 337 -9.05 -18.66 -16.86
C GLY A 337 -9.58 -17.22 -16.79
N SER A 338 -9.41 -16.52 -15.67
CA SER A 338 -9.58 -15.07 -15.64
C SER A 338 -8.25 -14.40 -15.99
N ALA A 339 -7.94 -14.33 -17.30
CA ALA A 339 -6.72 -13.76 -17.86
C ALA A 339 -5.41 -14.33 -17.27
N GLU A 340 -4.82 -15.33 -17.93
CA GLU A 340 -3.39 -15.71 -17.95
C GLU A 340 -2.63 -15.88 -16.60
N ASP A 341 -3.29 -15.97 -15.48
CA ASP A 341 -2.63 -16.25 -14.20
C ASP A 341 -2.37 -17.76 -14.10
N GLY A 342 -1.10 -18.17 -14.31
CA GLY A 342 -0.64 -19.57 -14.18
C GLY A 342 -0.83 -20.16 -12.77
N PHE A 343 -2.05 -20.19 -12.30
CA PHE A 343 -2.45 -20.79 -11.03
C PHE A 343 -2.95 -22.21 -11.29
N SER A 344 -2.06 -23.19 -11.13
CA SER A 344 -2.47 -24.59 -10.99
C SER A 344 -3.16 -24.75 -9.64
N ALA A 345 -4.46 -25.03 -9.64
CA ALA A 345 -5.17 -25.41 -8.44
C ALA A 345 -4.47 -26.64 -7.82
N PRO A 346 -4.30 -26.73 -6.49
CA PRO A 346 -3.80 -27.91 -5.83
C PRO A 346 -4.75 -29.07 -6.14
N GLY A 347 -4.18 -30.19 -6.66
CA GLY A 347 -4.87 -31.32 -7.21
C GLY A 347 -6.07 -31.80 -6.38
N GLN A 348 -7.17 -32.04 -7.06
CA GLN A 348 -8.16 -32.98 -6.61
C GLN A 348 -7.48 -34.36 -6.58
N GLU A 349 -7.20 -34.87 -5.39
CA GLU A 349 -6.93 -36.30 -5.21
C GLU A 349 -8.18 -37.04 -5.66
N THR A 350 -8.13 -37.57 -6.87
CA THR A 350 -9.04 -38.61 -7.33
C THR A 350 -8.74 -39.84 -6.49
N SER A 351 -9.60 -40.11 -5.51
CA SER A 351 -9.71 -41.44 -4.89
C SER A 351 -10.18 -42.41 -5.93
N ALA A 352 -9.31 -43.33 -6.31
CA ALA A 352 -9.64 -44.60 -6.90
C ALA A 352 -9.86 -45.65 -5.79
#